data_2e2f734bc0659722ce7a23bb34b841ce
#
_entry.id   2e2f734bc0659722ce7a23bb34b841ce
#
_cell.length_a   1.000
_cell.length_b   1.000
_cell.length_c   1.000
_cell.angle_alpha   90.00
_cell.angle_beta   90.00
_cell.angle_gamma   90.00
#
_symmetry.space_group_name_H-M   'P 1'
#
loop_
_entity.id
_entity.type
_entity.pdbx_description
1 polymer ?
#
loop_
_entity_poly.entity_id
_entity_poly.type
_entity_poly.pdbx_seq_one_letter_code
_entity_poly.pdbx_strand_id
1 'polypeptide(L)'
;TCVAPQRHQHPKGGPTTMPGFTTHYILGMKAYNDMPQNNLKFIIAKYRWLYQLGLQGPDMFFYNLPVLRHRDHRNVGSYMHEHHVNDFFRCAFTRLSKIESRQQREEGLAFLCGFISHYIGDSICHPYVYGRIHYDAEHPTAACHGLHAKLENDIDALLLMKYKKKKPSQFNQAATICLNGMETQFISRFLSSCLNDAFYPLSSKNHYQVSPGMIHRSILALRLGCRTLSDPNSQKKNWNRIRRVPVFKKSFSFQ
;
A
#
# COMPACT_ATOMS: atom_id res chain seq x y z
N THR A 1 -7.10 20.21 -25.97
CA THR A 1 -7.68 20.60 -24.68
C THR A 1 -7.66 19.38 -23.77
N CYS A 2 -6.61 19.25 -22.94
CA CYS A 2 -6.54 18.23 -21.90
C CYS A 2 -7.52 18.63 -20.79
N VAL A 3 -8.57 17.86 -20.62
CA VAL A 3 -9.47 17.95 -19.47
C VAL A 3 -8.70 17.42 -18.27
N ALA A 4 -8.43 18.28 -17.28
CA ALA A 4 -7.83 17.90 -16.03
C ALA A 4 -8.74 16.87 -15.31
N PRO A 5 -8.19 15.78 -14.74
CA PRO A 5 -9.00 14.83 -13.99
C PRO A 5 -9.66 15.54 -12.81
N GLN A 6 -10.97 15.39 -12.68
CA GLN A 6 -11.75 15.91 -11.56
C GLN A 6 -11.17 15.33 -10.26
N ARG A 7 -10.95 16.19 -9.27
CA ARG A 7 -10.50 15.81 -7.93
C ARG A 7 -11.59 14.97 -7.28
N HIS A 8 -11.38 13.64 -7.24
CA HIS A 8 -12.21 12.78 -6.41
C HIS A 8 -11.90 13.09 -4.94
N GLN A 9 -12.87 13.71 -4.25
CA GLN A 9 -12.79 13.93 -2.81
C GLN A 9 -13.07 12.58 -2.12
N HIS A 10 -12.07 12.05 -1.41
CA HIS A 10 -12.27 10.91 -0.53
C HIS A 10 -13.07 11.32 0.70
N PRO A 11 -13.97 10.46 1.21
CA PRO A 11 -14.81 10.78 2.35
C PRO A 11 -13.98 10.99 3.61
N LYS A 12 -14.33 12.01 4.38
CA LYS A 12 -13.72 12.32 5.67
C LYS A 12 -14.07 11.21 6.69
N GLY A 13 -13.06 10.43 7.14
CA GLY A 13 -13.08 9.80 8.46
C GLY A 13 -13.81 8.47 8.63
N GLY A 14 -13.55 7.45 7.78
CA GLY A 14 -13.84 6.04 8.09
C GLY A 14 -12.54 5.22 8.04
N PRO A 15 -12.51 3.98 8.59
CA PRO A 15 -11.39 3.10 8.35
C PRO A 15 -11.31 2.89 6.84
N THR A 16 -10.27 3.46 6.23
CA THR A 16 -9.97 3.26 4.82
C THR A 16 -9.74 1.78 4.62
N THR A 17 -10.62 1.16 3.84
CA THR A 17 -10.42 -0.19 3.36
C THR A 17 -9.27 -0.13 2.37
N MET A 18 -8.32 -1.03 2.53
CA MET A 18 -7.10 -1.05 1.74
C MET A 18 -7.40 -1.64 0.36
N PRO A 19 -6.89 -1.01 -0.72
CA PRO A 19 -6.78 -1.69 -2.00
C PRO A 19 -6.08 -3.03 -1.80
N GLY A 20 -6.49 -4.04 -2.59
CA GLY A 20 -5.96 -5.37 -2.41
C GLY A 20 -4.44 -5.40 -2.60
N PHE A 21 -3.74 -5.85 -1.57
CA PHE A 21 -2.28 -6.05 -1.59
C PHE A 21 -1.82 -6.75 -2.86
N THR A 22 -2.58 -7.77 -3.27
CA THR A 22 -2.25 -8.62 -4.41
C THR A 22 -2.43 -7.91 -5.74
N THR A 23 -3.44 -7.06 -5.86
CA THR A 23 -3.68 -6.25 -7.07
C THR A 23 -2.48 -5.35 -7.35
N HIS A 24 -2.03 -4.57 -6.37
CA HIS A 24 -0.86 -3.71 -6.52
C HIS A 24 0.41 -4.50 -6.87
N TYR A 25 0.62 -5.63 -6.19
CA TYR A 25 1.74 -6.51 -6.49
C TYR A 25 1.69 -7.03 -7.94
N ILE A 26 0.56 -7.53 -8.41
CA ILE A 26 0.42 -8.10 -9.76
C ILE A 26 0.58 -7.01 -10.81
N LEU A 27 -0.08 -5.86 -10.65
CA LEU A 27 0.02 -4.73 -11.58
C LEU A 27 1.46 -4.22 -11.69
N GLY A 28 2.12 -4.00 -10.55
CA GLY A 28 3.51 -3.55 -10.53
C GLY A 28 4.48 -4.56 -11.12
N MET A 29 4.30 -5.85 -10.83
CA MET A 29 5.14 -6.89 -11.44
C MET A 29 4.90 -7.01 -12.95
N LYS A 30 3.67 -6.79 -13.42
CA LYS A 30 3.38 -6.73 -14.84
C LYS A 30 4.06 -5.52 -15.47
N ALA A 31 3.93 -4.34 -14.90
CA ALA A 31 4.61 -3.14 -15.37
C ALA A 31 6.13 -3.34 -15.44
N TYR A 32 6.74 -3.94 -14.43
CA TYR A 32 8.16 -4.30 -14.43
C TYR A 32 8.51 -5.25 -15.59
N ASN A 33 7.71 -6.29 -15.84
CA ASN A 33 7.97 -7.25 -16.91
C ASN A 33 7.89 -6.61 -18.30
N ASP A 34 6.89 -5.73 -18.49
CA ASP A 34 6.64 -5.02 -19.75
C ASP A 34 7.65 -3.86 -20.00
N MET A 35 8.42 -3.47 -18.96
CA MET A 35 9.43 -2.42 -19.07
C MET A 35 10.56 -2.81 -20.03
N PRO A 36 11.03 -1.90 -20.90
CA PRO A 36 12.17 -2.15 -21.77
C PRO A 36 13.44 -2.45 -20.96
N GLN A 37 14.37 -3.19 -21.57
CA GLN A 37 15.67 -3.48 -20.96
C GLN A 37 16.51 -2.20 -20.91
N ASN A 38 16.62 -1.62 -19.71
CA ASN A 38 17.38 -0.41 -19.45
C ASN A 38 17.92 -0.39 -18.01
N ASN A 39 18.70 0.65 -17.69
CA ASN A 39 19.29 0.79 -16.36
C ASN A 39 18.25 0.80 -15.23
N LEU A 40 17.07 1.40 -15.43
CA LEU A 40 16.03 1.44 -14.43
C LEU A 40 15.48 0.04 -14.11
N LYS A 41 15.22 -0.77 -15.14
CA LYS A 41 14.79 -2.17 -14.96
C LYS A 41 15.83 -2.98 -14.19
N PHE A 42 17.12 -2.75 -14.48
CA PHE A 42 18.21 -3.40 -13.75
C PHE A 42 18.24 -2.99 -12.27
N ILE A 43 18.10 -1.70 -11.96
CA ILE A 43 18.02 -1.19 -10.57
C ILE A 43 16.83 -1.82 -9.84
N ILE A 44 15.66 -1.87 -10.45
CA ILE A 44 14.47 -2.48 -9.85
C ILE A 44 14.70 -3.99 -9.59
N ALA A 45 15.33 -4.70 -10.51
CA ALA A 45 15.66 -6.11 -10.32
C ALA A 45 16.62 -6.34 -9.15
N LYS A 46 17.65 -5.50 -9.04
CA LYS A 46 18.66 -5.53 -7.97
C LYS A 46 18.05 -5.27 -6.59
N TYR A 47 17.14 -4.30 -6.50
CA TYR A 47 16.47 -3.89 -5.25
C TYR A 47 14.98 -4.25 -5.25
N ARG A 48 14.65 -5.44 -5.73
CA ARG A 48 13.28 -5.91 -5.94
C ARG A 48 12.39 -5.82 -4.70
N TRP A 49 12.96 -6.03 -3.51
CA TRP A 49 12.18 -6.00 -2.28
C TRP A 49 11.73 -4.57 -1.90
N LEU A 50 12.57 -3.58 -2.18
CA LEU A 50 12.22 -2.17 -2.02
C LEU A 50 11.17 -1.74 -3.04
N TYR A 51 11.30 -2.16 -4.31
CA TYR A 51 10.26 -1.94 -5.31
C TYR A 51 8.93 -2.56 -4.88
N GLN A 52 8.94 -3.82 -4.42
CA GLN A 52 7.73 -4.52 -4.00
C GLN A 52 7.12 -3.93 -2.70
N LEU A 53 7.93 -3.42 -1.78
CA LEU A 53 7.42 -2.61 -0.67
C LEU A 53 6.76 -1.33 -1.19
N GLY A 54 7.39 -0.65 -2.14
CA GLY A 54 6.83 0.54 -2.79
C GLY A 54 5.47 0.28 -3.44
N LEU A 55 5.25 -0.91 -4.02
CA LEU A 55 3.95 -1.29 -4.58
C LEU A 55 2.81 -1.30 -3.54
N GLN A 56 3.13 -1.36 -2.25
CA GLN A 56 2.13 -1.21 -1.19
C GLN A 56 1.89 0.26 -0.82
N GLY A 57 2.73 1.16 -1.30
CA GLY A 57 2.54 2.60 -1.15
C GLY A 57 2.23 3.02 0.28
N PRO A 58 1.28 3.93 0.48
CA PRO A 58 0.85 4.38 1.79
C PRO A 58 0.04 3.34 2.58
N ASP A 59 -0.40 2.24 1.95
CA ASP A 59 -1.19 1.20 2.60
C ASP A 59 -0.46 0.50 3.74
N MET A 60 0.89 0.52 3.71
CA MET A 60 1.69 -0.02 4.80
C MET A 60 1.35 0.60 6.17
N PHE A 61 0.82 1.81 6.20
CA PHE A 61 0.46 2.52 7.43
C PHE A 61 -0.84 2.01 8.07
N PHE A 62 -1.71 1.36 7.30
CA PHE A 62 -2.95 0.78 7.84
C PHE A 62 -2.71 -0.46 8.71
N TYR A 63 -1.54 -1.08 8.61
CA TYR A 63 -1.16 -2.19 9.48
C TYR A 63 -0.62 -1.75 10.84
N ASN A 64 -0.35 -0.46 11.04
CA ASN A 64 0.20 0.07 12.29
C ASN A 64 -0.93 0.41 13.28
N LEU A 65 -1.41 -0.59 14.03
CA LEU A 65 -2.51 -0.46 14.98
C LEU A 65 -2.39 0.69 15.99
N PRO A 66 -1.20 1.04 16.58
CA PRO A 66 -1.08 2.20 17.44
C PRO A 66 -1.45 3.51 16.75
N VAL A 67 -1.15 3.66 15.46
CA VAL A 67 -1.51 4.85 14.66
C VAL A 67 -3.02 4.90 14.41
N LEU A 68 -3.69 3.75 14.31
CA LEU A 68 -5.14 3.65 14.13
C LEU A 68 -5.93 4.02 15.41
N ARG A 69 -5.32 3.92 16.59
CA ARG A 69 -5.99 4.15 17.88
C ARG A 69 -6.00 5.61 18.33
N HIS A 70 -5.15 6.47 17.76
CA HIS A 70 -5.13 7.88 18.09
C HIS A 70 -6.30 8.58 17.40
N ARG A 71 -7.33 8.93 18.17
CA ARG A 71 -8.55 9.62 17.70
C ARG A 71 -8.27 11.00 17.08
N ASP A 72 -7.18 11.64 17.48
CA ASP A 72 -6.86 13.03 17.10
C ASP A 72 -5.92 13.14 15.90
N HIS A 73 -5.34 12.03 15.42
CA HIS A 73 -4.44 12.04 14.30
C HIS A 73 -5.00 11.19 13.16
N ARG A 74 -5.22 11.82 12.01
CA ARG A 74 -5.52 11.11 10.77
C ARG A 74 -4.43 10.09 10.48
N ASN A 75 -4.80 8.89 10.07
CA ASN A 75 -3.84 7.90 9.62
C ASN A 75 -2.98 8.49 8.49
N VAL A 76 -1.65 8.36 8.60
CA VAL A 76 -0.72 8.87 7.59
C VAL A 76 -1.03 8.30 6.20
N GLY A 77 -1.41 7.02 6.13
CA GLY A 77 -1.84 6.39 4.88
C GLY A 77 -3.03 7.10 4.26
N SER A 78 -4.11 7.33 5.02
CA SER A 78 -5.29 8.06 4.52
C SER A 78 -4.92 9.46 4.06
N TYR A 79 -4.09 10.18 4.84
CA TYR A 79 -3.66 11.52 4.47
C TYR A 79 -2.89 11.55 3.15
N MET A 80 -2.01 10.57 2.92
CA MET A 80 -1.24 10.44 1.69
C MET A 80 -2.11 10.10 0.47
N HIS A 81 -3.22 9.38 0.62
CA HIS A 81 -4.14 9.12 -0.48
C HIS A 81 -4.98 10.36 -0.85
N GLU A 82 -5.29 11.19 0.14
CA GLU A 82 -6.21 12.32 -0.04
C GLU A 82 -5.52 13.63 -0.41
N HIS A 83 -4.24 13.82 -0.01
CA HIS A 83 -3.61 15.13 -0.02
C HIS A 83 -2.19 15.12 -0.60
N HIS A 84 -1.89 16.15 -1.39
CA HIS A 84 -0.53 16.57 -1.75
C HIS A 84 0.40 15.49 -2.34
N VAL A 85 -0.13 14.55 -3.09
CA VAL A 85 0.64 13.46 -3.74
C VAL A 85 1.81 14.01 -4.57
N ASN A 86 1.57 15.09 -5.34
CA ASN A 86 2.60 15.72 -6.15
C ASN A 86 3.73 16.33 -5.30
N ASP A 87 3.37 16.94 -4.16
CA ASP A 87 4.35 17.52 -3.25
C ASP A 87 5.22 16.45 -2.61
N PHE A 88 4.61 15.32 -2.23
CA PHE A 88 5.35 14.17 -1.73
C PHE A 88 6.38 13.67 -2.75
N PHE A 89 6.00 13.42 -4.00
CA PHE A 89 6.95 12.95 -5.01
C PHE A 89 8.02 14.00 -5.33
N ARG A 90 7.68 15.28 -5.40
CA ARG A 90 8.65 16.36 -5.60
C ARG A 90 9.70 16.37 -4.48
N CYS A 91 9.27 16.30 -3.22
CA CYS A 91 10.16 16.23 -2.07
C CYS A 91 11.02 14.96 -2.09
N ALA A 92 10.42 13.81 -2.42
CA ALA A 92 11.10 12.52 -2.47
C ALA A 92 12.20 12.49 -3.54
N PHE A 93 11.92 12.95 -4.76
CA PHE A 93 12.94 13.02 -5.82
C PHE A 93 14.01 14.07 -5.54
N THR A 94 13.64 15.21 -4.95
CA THR A 94 14.61 16.24 -4.54
C THR A 94 15.57 15.70 -3.45
N ARG A 95 15.04 14.93 -2.48
CA ARG A 95 15.91 14.27 -1.49
C ARG A 95 16.77 13.19 -2.10
N LEU A 96 16.20 12.38 -2.97
CA LEU A 96 16.91 11.30 -3.64
C LEU A 96 18.12 11.82 -4.44
N SER A 97 17.97 12.95 -5.12
CA SER A 97 19.07 13.56 -5.91
C SER A 97 20.24 14.05 -5.03
N LYS A 98 19.99 14.34 -3.75
CA LYS A 98 21.00 14.82 -2.79
C LYS A 98 21.73 13.70 -2.04
N ILE A 99 21.32 12.44 -2.20
CA ILE A 99 21.97 11.30 -1.55
C ILE A 99 23.30 11.02 -2.27
N GLU A 100 24.42 11.08 -1.57
CA GLU A 100 25.76 10.84 -2.14
C GLU A 100 25.97 9.37 -2.48
N SER A 101 25.53 8.45 -1.62
CA SER A 101 25.67 7.02 -1.84
C SER A 101 24.88 6.55 -3.05
N ARG A 102 25.61 6.06 -4.07
CA ARG A 102 24.99 5.46 -5.27
C ARG A 102 24.04 4.33 -4.91
N GLN A 103 24.45 3.46 -3.97
CA GLN A 103 23.60 2.35 -3.52
C GLN A 103 22.28 2.87 -2.96
N GLN A 104 22.31 3.81 -2.03
CA GLN A 104 21.10 4.36 -1.43
C GLN A 104 20.22 5.12 -2.43
N ARG A 105 20.82 5.79 -3.43
CA ARG A 105 20.03 6.39 -4.53
C ARG A 105 19.31 5.33 -5.35
N GLU A 106 19.97 4.23 -5.69
CA GLU A 106 19.37 3.11 -6.43
C GLU A 106 18.26 2.44 -5.59
N GLU A 107 18.50 2.23 -4.29
CA GLU A 107 17.52 1.70 -3.32
C GLU A 107 16.26 2.59 -3.24
N GLY A 108 16.45 3.90 -3.05
CA GLY A 108 15.35 4.87 -3.01
C GLY A 108 14.60 4.97 -4.34
N LEU A 109 15.33 4.93 -5.47
CA LEU A 109 14.72 4.94 -6.80
C LEU A 109 13.84 3.71 -7.03
N ALA A 110 14.33 2.51 -6.70
CA ALA A 110 13.53 1.29 -6.81
C ALA A 110 12.25 1.38 -5.97
N PHE A 111 12.34 1.85 -4.72
CA PHE A 111 11.18 2.05 -3.86
C PHE A 111 10.19 3.07 -4.45
N LEU A 112 10.65 4.23 -4.92
CA LEU A 112 9.78 5.26 -5.51
C LEU A 112 9.11 4.79 -6.79
N CYS A 113 9.77 4.00 -7.62
CA CYS A 113 9.13 3.39 -8.79
C CYS A 113 7.96 2.49 -8.40
N GLY A 114 8.10 1.68 -7.34
CA GLY A 114 6.99 0.90 -6.80
C GLY A 114 5.87 1.81 -6.26
N PHE A 115 6.24 2.86 -5.54
CA PHE A 115 5.29 3.79 -4.94
C PHE A 115 4.48 4.57 -5.99
N ILE A 116 5.11 4.99 -7.10
CA ILE A 116 4.40 5.57 -8.26
C ILE A 116 3.46 4.54 -8.87
N SER A 117 3.89 3.28 -9.01
CA SER A 117 3.06 2.21 -9.56
C SER A 117 1.81 1.97 -8.70
N HIS A 118 1.92 2.09 -7.38
CA HIS A 118 0.77 2.04 -6.47
C HIS A 118 -0.25 3.14 -6.80
N TYR A 119 0.18 4.41 -6.85
CA TYR A 119 -0.72 5.53 -7.16
C TYR A 119 -1.37 5.42 -8.54
N ILE A 120 -0.62 4.98 -9.54
CA ILE A 120 -1.18 4.72 -10.87
C ILE A 120 -2.24 3.62 -10.80
N GLY A 121 -1.95 2.53 -10.07
CA GLY A 121 -2.90 1.45 -9.85
C GLY A 121 -4.20 1.96 -9.22
N ASP A 122 -4.11 2.75 -8.15
CA ASP A 122 -5.26 3.35 -7.46
C ASP A 122 -6.05 4.27 -8.38
N SER A 123 -5.39 5.14 -9.12
CA SER A 123 -6.06 6.09 -10.02
C SER A 123 -6.87 5.40 -11.12
N ILE A 124 -6.49 4.19 -11.50
CA ILE A 124 -7.17 3.39 -12.52
C ILE A 124 -8.25 2.49 -11.90
N CYS A 125 -7.96 1.85 -10.76
CA CYS A 125 -8.83 0.86 -10.14
C CYS A 125 -9.99 1.48 -9.35
N HIS A 126 -9.75 2.55 -8.61
CA HIS A 126 -10.79 3.15 -7.75
C HIS A 126 -12.02 3.65 -8.49
N PRO A 127 -11.93 4.31 -9.67
CA PRO A 127 -13.13 4.68 -10.42
C PRO A 127 -14.02 3.48 -10.78
N TYR A 128 -13.41 2.34 -11.10
CA TYR A 128 -14.15 1.10 -11.35
C TYR A 128 -14.79 0.57 -10.06
N VAL A 129 -14.05 0.52 -8.96
CA VAL A 129 -14.54 0.05 -7.66
C VAL A 129 -15.71 0.91 -7.19
N TYR A 130 -15.57 2.22 -7.20
CA TYR A 130 -16.62 3.17 -6.79
C TYR A 130 -17.87 3.06 -7.69
N GLY A 131 -17.68 2.96 -8.99
CA GLY A 131 -18.81 2.75 -9.91
C GLY A 131 -19.57 1.45 -9.64
N ARG A 132 -18.87 0.36 -9.32
CA ARG A 132 -19.48 -0.96 -9.05
C ARG A 132 -20.24 -1.04 -7.73
N ILE A 133 -19.83 -0.29 -6.71
CA ILE A 133 -20.52 -0.25 -5.42
C ILE A 133 -21.53 0.89 -5.31
N HIS A 134 -21.73 1.67 -6.38
CA HIS A 134 -22.58 2.86 -6.40
C HIS A 134 -22.21 3.82 -5.25
N TYR A 135 -20.90 4.11 -5.14
CA TYR A 135 -20.37 4.94 -4.04
C TYR A 135 -20.90 6.36 -4.14
N ASP A 136 -21.57 6.81 -3.06
CA ASP A 136 -21.97 8.20 -2.89
C ASP A 136 -20.93 8.93 -2.00
N ALA A 137 -20.24 9.89 -2.59
CA ALA A 137 -19.21 10.67 -1.90
C ALA A 137 -19.80 11.68 -0.90
N GLU A 138 -21.07 12.10 -1.10
CA GLU A 138 -21.75 13.05 -0.20
C GLU A 138 -22.30 12.35 1.06
N HIS A 139 -22.69 11.06 0.93
CA HIS A 139 -23.28 10.27 2.02
C HIS A 139 -22.55 8.92 2.19
N PRO A 140 -21.26 8.90 2.59
CA PRO A 140 -20.52 7.66 2.77
C PRO A 140 -21.09 6.84 3.93
N THR A 141 -21.48 5.60 3.67
CA THR A 141 -22.01 4.67 4.68
C THR A 141 -21.00 3.60 5.05
N ALA A 142 -21.12 3.03 6.27
CA ALA A 142 -20.32 1.89 6.69
C ALA A 142 -20.51 0.67 5.76
N ALA A 143 -21.70 0.52 5.16
CA ALA A 143 -21.98 -0.52 4.18
C ALA A 143 -21.15 -0.34 2.89
N CYS A 144 -20.98 0.90 2.42
CA CYS A 144 -20.15 1.19 1.25
C CYS A 144 -18.68 0.79 1.49
N HIS A 145 -18.14 1.05 2.69
CA HIS A 145 -16.77 0.61 3.03
C HIS A 145 -16.64 -0.90 3.03
N GLY A 146 -17.63 -1.63 3.55
CA GLY A 146 -17.65 -3.09 3.52
C GLY A 146 -17.74 -3.66 2.10
N LEU A 147 -18.55 -3.06 1.23
CA LEU A 147 -18.66 -3.43 -0.18
C LEU A 147 -17.37 -3.14 -0.95
N HIS A 148 -16.73 -1.99 -0.69
CA HIS A 148 -15.45 -1.63 -1.27
C HIS A 148 -14.39 -2.68 -0.95
N ALA A 149 -14.14 -2.95 0.34
CA ALA A 149 -13.17 -3.96 0.76
C ALA A 149 -13.47 -5.35 0.19
N LYS A 150 -14.77 -5.72 0.13
CA LYS A 150 -15.18 -7.01 -0.45
C LYS A 150 -14.83 -7.08 -1.92
N LEU A 151 -15.15 -6.04 -2.70
CA LEU A 151 -14.89 -6.03 -4.15
C LEU A 151 -13.40 -6.09 -4.45
N GLU A 152 -12.59 -5.35 -3.69
CA GLU A 152 -11.13 -5.39 -3.84
C GLU A 152 -10.53 -6.77 -3.51
N ASN A 153 -11.03 -7.43 -2.46
CA ASN A 153 -10.63 -8.81 -2.17
C ASN A 153 -11.05 -9.78 -3.28
N ASP A 154 -12.22 -9.58 -3.88
CA ASP A 154 -12.68 -10.39 -5.01
C ASP A 154 -11.78 -10.16 -6.24
N ILE A 155 -11.38 -8.92 -6.52
CA ILE A 155 -10.43 -8.57 -7.59
C ILE A 155 -9.05 -9.22 -7.32
N ASP A 156 -8.54 -9.12 -6.09
CA ASP A 156 -7.29 -9.75 -5.67
C ASP A 156 -7.29 -11.25 -5.95
N ALA A 157 -8.37 -11.94 -5.57
CA ALA A 157 -8.51 -13.38 -5.78
C ALA A 157 -8.55 -13.74 -7.27
N LEU A 158 -9.29 -12.97 -8.07
CA LEU A 158 -9.40 -13.17 -9.52
C LEU A 158 -8.06 -12.95 -10.23
N LEU A 159 -7.36 -11.86 -9.92
CA LEU A 159 -6.07 -11.54 -10.50
C LEU A 159 -5.01 -12.58 -10.11
N LEU A 160 -5.02 -13.02 -8.85
CA LEU A 160 -4.10 -14.05 -8.37
C LEU A 160 -4.33 -15.37 -9.10
N MET A 161 -5.56 -15.79 -9.25
CA MET A 161 -5.91 -16.98 -10.02
C MET A 161 -5.51 -16.85 -11.49
N LYS A 162 -5.80 -15.71 -12.10
CA LYS A 162 -5.47 -15.44 -13.52
C LYS A 162 -3.98 -15.47 -13.79
N TYR A 163 -3.18 -14.77 -12.99
CA TYR A 163 -1.76 -14.52 -13.30
C TYR A 163 -0.79 -15.44 -12.56
N LYS A 164 -1.16 -15.97 -11.39
CA LYS A 164 -0.29 -16.83 -10.58
C LYS A 164 -0.81 -18.26 -10.41
N LYS A 165 -2.03 -18.55 -10.86
CA LYS A 165 -2.69 -19.86 -10.70
C LYS A 165 -2.75 -20.33 -9.24
N LYS A 166 -2.91 -19.38 -8.31
CA LYS A 166 -2.96 -19.62 -6.86
C LYS A 166 -4.22 -19.06 -6.25
N LYS A 167 -4.71 -19.71 -5.20
CA LYS A 167 -5.73 -19.15 -4.31
C LYS A 167 -5.06 -18.13 -3.35
N PRO A 168 -5.81 -17.15 -2.79
CA PRO A 168 -5.26 -16.20 -1.82
C PRO A 168 -4.55 -16.86 -0.65
N SER A 169 -5.09 -17.95 -0.10
CA SER A 169 -4.47 -18.72 0.99
C SER A 169 -3.12 -19.35 0.65
N GLN A 170 -2.84 -19.58 -0.64
CA GLN A 170 -1.61 -20.18 -1.15
C GLN A 170 -0.54 -19.14 -1.53
N PHE A 171 -0.88 -17.87 -1.51
CA PHE A 171 0.02 -16.78 -1.88
C PHE A 171 0.67 -16.19 -0.62
N ASN A 172 1.97 -16.37 -0.48
CA ASN A 172 2.73 -15.82 0.63
C ASN A 172 3.05 -14.34 0.36
N GLN A 173 2.14 -13.44 0.73
CA GLN A 173 2.33 -11.99 0.59
C GLN A 173 3.57 -11.51 1.35
N ALA A 174 3.83 -12.03 2.55
CA ALA A 174 4.99 -11.63 3.35
C ALA A 174 6.33 -11.95 2.66
N ALA A 175 6.38 -12.94 1.77
CA ALA A 175 7.57 -13.27 0.99
C ALA A 175 7.84 -12.27 -0.14
N THR A 176 6.93 -11.36 -0.43
CA THR A 176 7.15 -10.28 -1.40
C THR A 176 7.82 -9.05 -0.77
N ILE A 177 8.00 -9.01 0.56
CA ILE A 177 8.60 -7.90 1.29
C ILE A 177 9.71 -8.46 2.20
N CYS A 178 10.86 -8.81 1.61
CA CYS A 178 11.98 -9.42 2.34
C CYS A 178 13.18 -8.46 2.45
N LEU A 179 12.94 -7.25 2.98
CA LEU A 179 14.00 -6.29 3.21
C LEU A 179 14.97 -6.78 4.28
N ASN A 180 16.25 -6.51 4.08
CA ASN A 180 17.26 -6.65 5.11
C ASN A 180 17.24 -5.47 6.11
N GLY A 181 18.05 -5.55 7.17
CA GLY A 181 18.08 -4.52 8.21
C GLY A 181 18.54 -3.15 7.70
N MET A 182 19.53 -3.11 6.78
CA MET A 182 20.06 -1.86 6.22
C MET A 182 19.04 -1.21 5.28
N GLU A 183 18.41 -1.98 4.40
CA GLU A 183 17.32 -1.50 3.53
C GLU A 183 16.16 -0.95 4.35
N THR A 184 15.75 -1.68 5.41
CA THR A 184 14.66 -1.23 6.29
C THR A 184 15.02 0.07 7.02
N GLN A 185 16.25 0.19 7.51
CA GLN A 185 16.72 1.40 8.18
C GLN A 185 16.80 2.58 7.21
N PHE A 186 17.37 2.38 6.03
CA PHE A 186 17.47 3.42 5.01
C PHE A 186 16.10 3.92 4.60
N ILE A 187 15.18 3.01 4.18
CA ILE A 187 13.87 3.43 3.69
C ILE A 187 13.02 4.08 4.79
N SER A 188 13.18 3.65 6.04
CA SER A 188 12.48 4.27 7.17
C SER A 188 12.92 5.73 7.38
N ARG A 189 14.21 6.03 7.30
CA ARG A 189 14.73 7.41 7.39
C ARG A 189 14.34 8.24 6.17
N PHE A 190 14.53 7.69 4.98
CA PHE A 190 14.21 8.36 3.72
C PHE A 190 12.74 8.76 3.65
N LEU A 191 11.83 7.81 3.86
CA LEU A 191 10.39 8.06 3.78
C LEU A 191 9.91 9.01 4.88
N SER A 192 10.41 8.85 6.12
CA SER A 192 10.13 9.79 7.22
C SER A 192 10.48 11.22 6.84
N SER A 193 11.66 11.43 6.27
CA SER A 193 12.12 12.76 5.85
C SER A 193 11.25 13.32 4.70
N CYS A 194 10.92 12.49 3.70
CA CYS A 194 10.08 12.90 2.58
C CYS A 194 8.67 13.33 3.04
N LEU A 195 8.08 12.56 3.98
CA LEU A 195 6.76 12.86 4.53
C LEU A 195 6.75 14.16 5.34
N ASN A 196 7.76 14.35 6.19
CA ASN A 196 7.86 15.57 6.98
C ASN A 196 8.09 16.81 6.10
N ASP A 197 8.91 16.71 5.04
CA ASP A 197 9.10 17.82 4.10
C ASP A 197 7.83 18.15 3.29
N ALA A 198 7.10 17.12 2.86
CA ALA A 198 5.92 17.31 2.03
C ALA A 198 4.72 17.84 2.81
N PHE A 199 4.55 17.40 4.06
CA PHE A 199 3.32 17.64 4.82
C PHE A 199 3.47 18.59 6.01
N TYR A 200 4.69 18.80 6.51
CA TYR A 200 4.95 19.68 7.65
C TYR A 200 4.53 21.15 7.42
N PRO A 201 4.78 21.78 6.24
CA PRO A 201 4.35 23.16 6.00
C PRO A 201 2.84 23.37 6.07
N LEU A 202 2.06 22.29 5.90
CA LEU A 202 0.60 22.32 5.83
C LEU A 202 -0.06 21.95 7.16
N SER A 203 0.71 21.39 8.09
CA SER A 203 0.22 20.89 9.37
C SER A 203 0.68 21.73 10.55
N SER A 204 0.97 23.01 10.37
CA SER A 204 1.42 23.91 11.45
C SER A 204 0.48 23.94 12.69
N LYS A 205 -0.75 23.43 12.56
CA LYS A 205 -1.69 23.22 13.66
C LYS A 205 -1.78 21.78 14.16
N ASN A 206 -1.29 20.79 13.41
CA ASN A 206 -1.40 19.36 13.73
C ASN A 206 -0.07 18.67 13.47
N HIS A 207 0.88 18.77 14.36
CA HIS A 207 2.24 18.23 14.32
C HIS A 207 2.34 16.79 13.76
N TYR A 208 2.22 16.62 12.45
CA TYR A 208 2.43 15.35 11.75
C TYR A 208 3.94 15.06 11.62
N GLN A 209 4.58 14.79 12.75
CA GLN A 209 5.94 14.29 12.72
C GLN A 209 5.96 12.77 12.59
N VAL A 210 6.28 12.30 11.40
CA VAL A 210 6.46 10.88 11.13
C VAL A 210 7.90 10.51 11.48
N SER A 211 8.10 9.74 12.55
CA SER A 211 9.43 9.27 12.90
C SER A 211 9.88 8.07 12.06
N PRO A 212 11.20 7.87 11.84
CA PRO A 212 11.72 6.65 11.20
C PRO A 212 11.27 5.37 11.91
N GLY A 213 11.16 5.40 13.24
CA GLY A 213 10.66 4.27 14.03
C GLY A 213 9.19 3.94 13.76
N MET A 214 8.36 4.93 13.41
CA MET A 214 6.98 4.69 13.00
C MET A 214 6.93 3.96 11.66
N ILE A 215 7.72 4.40 10.67
CA ILE A 215 7.83 3.72 9.36
C ILE A 215 8.31 2.29 9.54
N HIS A 216 9.38 2.09 10.31
CA HIS A 216 9.93 0.77 10.61
C HIS A 216 8.86 -0.18 11.19
N ARG A 217 8.10 0.28 12.20
CA ARG A 217 7.01 -0.50 12.79
C ARG A 217 5.90 -0.80 11.79
N SER A 218 5.58 0.14 10.89
CA SER A 218 4.56 -0.09 9.85
C SER A 218 5.00 -1.18 8.87
N ILE A 219 6.26 -1.20 8.45
CA ILE A 219 6.81 -2.27 7.60
C ILE A 219 6.76 -3.63 8.31
N LEU A 220 7.15 -3.69 9.58
CA LEU A 220 7.07 -4.93 10.38
C LEU A 220 5.63 -5.39 10.57
N ALA A 221 4.72 -4.47 10.87
CA ALA A 221 3.30 -4.76 11.06
C ALA A 221 2.65 -5.26 9.75
N LEU A 222 2.97 -4.65 8.61
CA LEU A 222 2.56 -5.12 7.28
C LEU A 222 3.01 -6.57 7.05
N ARG A 223 4.30 -6.87 7.27
CA ARG A 223 4.83 -8.24 7.12
C ARG A 223 4.15 -9.24 8.05
N LEU A 224 3.93 -8.85 9.30
CA LEU A 224 3.22 -9.69 10.28
C LEU A 224 1.78 -9.92 9.86
N GLY A 225 1.06 -8.87 9.45
CA GLY A 225 -0.31 -8.97 8.93
C GLY A 225 -0.40 -9.92 7.75
N CYS A 226 0.49 -9.78 6.76
CA CYS A 226 0.56 -10.68 5.61
C CYS A 226 0.84 -12.15 6.01
N ARG A 227 1.68 -12.39 7.02
CA ARG A 227 1.95 -13.76 7.55
C ARG A 227 0.74 -14.33 8.26
N THR A 228 0.02 -13.51 9.01
CA THR A 228 -1.18 -13.96 9.74
C THR A 228 -2.36 -14.25 8.83
N LEU A 229 -2.44 -13.58 7.68
CA LEU A 229 -3.49 -13.82 6.67
C LEU A 229 -3.18 -15.03 5.78
N SER A 230 -1.92 -15.46 5.68
CA SER A 230 -1.55 -16.66 4.91
C SER A 230 -1.99 -17.95 5.63
N ASP A 231 -2.64 -18.85 4.90
CA ASP A 231 -3.11 -20.15 5.41
C ASP A 231 -3.00 -21.25 4.34
N PRO A 232 -1.77 -21.57 3.87
CA PRO A 232 -1.56 -22.46 2.73
C PRO A 232 -2.11 -23.88 2.96
N ASN A 233 -2.17 -24.33 4.21
CA ASN A 233 -2.62 -25.66 4.60
C ASN A 233 -4.05 -25.67 5.19
N SER A 234 -4.77 -24.57 5.10
CA SER A 234 -6.13 -24.41 5.65
C SER A 234 -6.26 -24.73 7.16
N GLN A 235 -5.16 -24.63 7.90
CA GLN A 235 -5.13 -24.92 9.33
C GLN A 235 -5.93 -23.88 10.14
N LYS A 236 -5.80 -22.60 9.80
CA LYS A 236 -6.56 -21.52 10.46
C LYS A 236 -8.05 -21.63 10.15
N LYS A 237 -8.39 -21.97 8.91
CA LYS A 237 -9.78 -22.24 8.50
C LYS A 237 -10.40 -23.35 9.33
N ASN A 238 -9.70 -24.47 9.47
CA ASN A 238 -10.15 -25.60 10.27
C ASN A 238 -10.28 -25.24 11.75
N TRP A 239 -9.29 -24.54 12.30
CA TRP A 239 -9.29 -24.07 13.68
C TRP A 239 -10.45 -23.13 13.99
N ASN A 240 -10.71 -22.16 13.11
CA ASN A 240 -11.83 -21.22 13.24
C ASN A 240 -13.19 -21.95 13.13
N ARG A 241 -13.29 -22.98 12.28
CA ARG A 241 -14.47 -23.81 12.16
C ARG A 241 -14.76 -24.57 13.45
N ILE A 242 -13.72 -25.13 14.08
CA ILE A 242 -13.84 -25.86 15.35
C ILE A 242 -14.28 -24.93 16.48
N ARG A 243 -13.69 -23.72 16.56
CA ARG A 243 -14.01 -22.73 17.60
C ARG A 243 -15.29 -21.97 17.38
N ARG A 244 -16.01 -22.22 16.28
CA ARG A 244 -17.21 -21.47 15.87
C ARG A 244 -16.98 -19.95 15.85
N VAL A 245 -15.76 -19.50 15.66
CA VAL A 245 -15.46 -18.09 15.48
C VAL A 245 -16.20 -17.63 14.23
N PRO A 246 -16.99 -16.54 14.28
CA PRO A 246 -17.62 -16.00 13.10
C PRO A 246 -16.53 -15.49 12.17
N VAL A 247 -16.06 -16.34 11.30
CA VAL A 247 -15.21 -15.97 10.18
C VAL A 247 -16.12 -15.20 9.23
N PHE A 248 -15.67 -14.08 8.73
CA PHE A 248 -16.34 -13.39 7.64
C PHE A 248 -16.55 -14.40 6.51
N LYS A 249 -17.75 -15.00 6.46
CA LYS A 249 -18.09 -16.15 5.60
C LYS A 249 -17.91 -15.88 4.09
N LYS A 250 -17.47 -14.68 3.70
CA LYS A 250 -17.35 -14.22 2.32
C LYS A 250 -16.02 -13.56 2.00
N SER A 251 -15.00 -13.67 2.83
CA SER A 251 -13.65 -13.23 2.48
C SER A 251 -12.92 -14.36 1.76
N PHE A 252 -12.54 -14.16 0.51
CA PHE A 252 -11.78 -15.12 -0.29
C PHE A 252 -10.39 -15.46 0.28
N SER A 253 -9.91 -14.69 1.26
CA SER A 253 -8.66 -14.98 1.95
C SER A 253 -8.70 -16.27 2.78
N PHE A 254 -9.90 -16.85 3.02
CA PHE A 254 -10.10 -18.06 3.83
C PHE A 254 -10.83 -19.21 3.11
N GLN A 255 -11.04 -19.10 1.80
CA GLN A 255 -11.65 -20.19 1.01
C GLN A 255 -10.61 -21.05 0.31
#